data_77bb8daea7aee2661f6dcf21540cac79
#
_entry.id   77bb8daea7aee2661f6dcf21540cac79
#
_cell.length_a   1.000
_cell.length_b   1.000
_cell.length_c   1.000
_cell.angle_alpha   90.00
_cell.angle_beta   90.00
_cell.angle_gamma   90.00
#
_symmetry.space_group_name_H-M   'P 1'
#
loop_
_entity.id
_entity.type
_entity.pdbx_description
1 polymer ?
#
loop_
_entity_poly.entity_id
_entity_poly.type
_entity_poly.pdbx_seq_one_letter_code
_entity_poly.pdbx_strand_id
1 'polypeptide(L)'
;MNDPTIAIEIETTSSTKRVGLLGVLTLLAITAAAILHVNQPEFILDRFEGISELEYSLFDTTLYSSYLIIGITTGLLSDRWAKRRVFVLVGATGSILFYWLMTTTLSYPILLLYRFLQGSFTVMAWQTFMTLAIDFSESHNRGRNMGIFGAFLALAMGLGPAVGGVIASFGVFIPYYTAMGLNVLVLTIGLVALRDPPMTKTRPTLKQSFMLARTSPELIVPGIFNLFDRLHIGFILTALPFFLSTMLGLDESLRGLSLAIFALPFIILQYPMGKLSDRYGRFRQLVVGSIGYGVVLSVVGIVGLLGFNLLLVMLAILGLFSGVTSPPAMALIGDIVGQEDSAMGMGFFNFLGNLGITIGPILFGVIMPILGMSNAFVVVGLLELATLVVNILLVRTVFKDRIT
;
A
#
# COMPACT_ATOMS: atom_id res chain seq x y z
N MET A 1 43.53 11.48 -18.46
CA MET A 1 43.57 10.59 -17.27
C MET A 1 42.15 10.47 -16.76
N ASN A 2 41.43 9.41 -17.18
CA ASN A 2 40.10 9.11 -16.64
C ASN A 2 40.28 8.13 -15.49
N ASP A 3 40.27 8.63 -14.26
CA ASP A 3 40.26 7.79 -13.09
C ASP A 3 38.92 7.06 -13.03
N PRO A 4 38.88 5.72 -13.11
CA PRO A 4 37.65 4.96 -13.08
C PRO A 4 36.86 5.14 -11.79
N THR A 5 37.51 5.47 -10.69
CA THR A 5 36.87 5.78 -9.39
C THR A 5 36.04 7.07 -9.45
N ILE A 6 36.53 8.12 -10.10
CA ILE A 6 35.82 9.39 -10.29
C ILE A 6 34.60 9.18 -11.22
N ALA A 7 34.75 8.39 -12.28
CA ALA A 7 33.65 8.10 -13.19
C ALA A 7 32.51 7.35 -12.47
N ILE A 8 32.83 6.34 -11.67
CA ILE A 8 31.84 5.58 -10.86
C ILE A 8 31.16 6.51 -9.84
N GLU A 9 31.88 7.40 -9.19
CA GLU A 9 31.33 8.33 -8.18
C GLU A 9 30.36 9.34 -8.80
N ILE A 10 30.70 9.89 -9.98
CA ILE A 10 29.82 10.82 -10.73
C ILE A 10 28.55 10.09 -11.20
N GLU A 11 28.66 8.88 -11.72
CA GLU A 11 27.54 8.08 -12.22
C GLU A 11 26.60 7.66 -11.09
N THR A 12 27.15 7.23 -9.95
CA THR A 12 26.41 6.89 -8.73
C THR A 12 25.64 8.11 -8.19
N THR A 13 26.27 9.29 -8.16
CA THR A 13 25.63 10.52 -7.71
C THR A 13 24.48 10.93 -8.65
N SER A 14 24.66 10.79 -9.95
CA SER A 14 23.60 11.04 -10.95
C SER A 14 22.41 10.08 -10.79
N SER A 15 22.66 8.79 -10.59
CA SER A 15 21.65 7.76 -10.34
C SER A 15 20.83 8.06 -9.09
N THR A 16 21.49 8.34 -7.97
CA THR A 16 20.83 8.65 -6.69
C THR A 16 19.97 9.93 -6.78
N LYS A 17 20.39 10.97 -7.46
CA LYS A 17 19.60 12.19 -7.67
C LYS A 17 18.32 11.90 -8.48
N ARG A 18 18.41 11.08 -9.54
CA ARG A 18 17.25 10.67 -10.35
C ARG A 18 16.25 9.85 -9.50
N VAL A 19 16.73 8.93 -8.69
CA VAL A 19 15.88 8.15 -7.78
C VAL A 19 15.25 9.04 -6.71
N GLY A 20 15.97 10.03 -6.18
CA GLY A 20 15.42 11.04 -5.27
C GLY A 20 14.25 11.82 -5.90
N LEU A 21 14.40 12.26 -7.17
CA LEU A 21 13.31 12.89 -7.93
C LEU A 21 12.09 11.97 -8.07
N LEU A 22 12.30 10.70 -8.41
CA LEU A 22 11.21 9.71 -8.50
C LEU A 22 10.55 9.48 -7.15
N GLY A 23 11.33 9.52 -6.06
CA GLY A 23 10.81 9.50 -4.69
C GLY A 23 9.88 10.68 -4.40
N VAL A 24 10.28 11.92 -4.77
CA VAL A 24 9.42 13.11 -4.64
C VAL A 24 8.13 12.96 -5.46
N LEU A 25 8.21 12.49 -6.70
CA LEU A 25 7.03 12.25 -7.54
C LEU A 25 6.10 11.18 -6.92
N THR A 26 6.68 10.15 -6.32
CA THR A 26 5.92 9.12 -5.58
C THR A 26 5.27 9.73 -4.33
N LEU A 27 5.99 10.54 -3.57
CA LEU A 27 5.45 11.26 -2.42
C LEU A 27 4.20 12.07 -2.84
N LEU A 28 4.29 12.86 -3.90
CA LEU A 28 3.18 13.69 -4.38
C LEU A 28 1.98 12.82 -4.83
N ALA A 29 2.22 11.82 -5.68
CA ALA A 29 1.15 10.98 -6.25
C ALA A 29 0.45 10.11 -5.18
N ILE A 30 1.20 9.53 -4.24
CA ILE A 30 0.63 8.67 -3.19
C ILE A 30 -0.03 9.51 -2.10
N THR A 31 0.53 10.67 -1.72
CA THR A 31 -0.16 11.61 -0.84
C THR A 31 -1.49 12.05 -1.42
N ALA A 32 -1.57 12.34 -2.73
CA ALA A 32 -2.83 12.68 -3.41
C ALA A 32 -3.91 11.59 -3.26
N ALA A 33 -3.53 10.31 -3.21
CA ALA A 33 -4.48 9.22 -2.96
C ALA A 33 -4.80 9.07 -1.47
N ALA A 34 -3.79 9.21 -0.59
CA ALA A 34 -3.91 8.96 0.84
C ALA A 34 -4.75 10.00 1.59
N ILE A 35 -4.73 11.26 1.16
CA ILE A 35 -5.50 12.34 1.80
C ILE A 35 -7.02 12.12 1.72
N LEU A 36 -7.51 11.30 0.78
CA LEU A 36 -8.94 11.08 0.56
C LEU A 36 -9.57 10.11 1.56
N HIS A 37 -8.80 9.21 2.17
CA HIS A 37 -9.35 8.21 3.09
C HIS A 37 -10.02 8.85 4.32
N VAL A 38 -9.55 10.01 4.73
CA VAL A 38 -10.00 10.67 5.97
C VAL A 38 -11.38 11.26 5.84
N ASN A 39 -11.70 11.89 4.69
CA ASN A 39 -12.99 12.55 4.46
C ASN A 39 -13.97 11.70 3.63
N GLN A 40 -13.67 10.42 3.45
CA GLN A 40 -14.53 9.50 2.72
C GLN A 40 -15.96 9.41 3.29
N PRO A 41 -16.18 9.38 4.63
CA PRO A 41 -17.53 9.39 5.17
C PRO A 41 -18.36 10.59 4.70
N GLU A 42 -17.88 11.81 4.87
CA GLU A 42 -18.61 13.03 4.46
C GLU A 42 -18.77 13.10 2.94
N PHE A 43 -17.72 12.72 2.20
CA PHE A 43 -17.76 12.74 0.74
C PHE A 43 -18.80 11.79 0.15
N ILE A 44 -19.09 10.67 0.83
CA ILE A 44 -20.04 9.67 0.36
C ILE A 44 -21.39 9.83 1.04
N LEU A 45 -21.43 9.77 2.38
CA LEU A 45 -22.69 9.66 3.13
C LEU A 45 -23.50 10.95 3.09
N ASP A 46 -22.85 12.12 3.08
CA ASP A 46 -23.56 13.40 3.03
C ASP A 46 -24.05 13.76 1.62
N ARG A 47 -23.46 13.12 0.57
CA ARG A 47 -23.79 13.45 -0.82
C ARG A 47 -24.76 12.46 -1.46
N PHE A 48 -24.80 11.24 -0.98
CA PHE A 48 -25.62 10.18 -1.57
C PHE A 48 -26.48 9.56 -0.49
N GLU A 49 -27.78 9.78 -0.58
CA GLU A 49 -28.75 9.25 0.38
C GLU A 49 -28.90 7.73 0.27
N GLY A 50 -29.08 7.06 1.39
CA GLY A 50 -29.40 5.63 1.44
C GLY A 50 -28.24 4.67 1.07
N ILE A 51 -26.99 5.14 1.10
CA ILE A 51 -25.81 4.30 0.88
C ILE A 51 -25.65 3.32 2.04
N SER A 52 -25.65 2.03 1.72
CA SER A 52 -25.33 0.94 2.65
C SER A 52 -23.83 0.87 2.93
N GLU A 53 -23.44 0.20 4.03
CA GLU A 53 -22.03 -0.01 4.39
C GLU A 53 -21.28 -0.80 3.32
N LEU A 54 -21.97 -1.72 2.65
CA LEU A 54 -21.40 -2.44 1.51
C LEU A 54 -21.11 -1.49 0.34
N GLU A 55 -22.07 -0.66 -0.02
CA GLU A 55 -21.84 0.35 -1.07
C GLU A 55 -20.73 1.32 -0.69
N TYR A 56 -20.71 1.82 0.55
CA TYR A 56 -19.61 2.65 1.07
C TYR A 56 -18.25 1.98 0.86
N SER A 57 -18.15 0.70 1.16
CA SER A 57 -16.91 -0.07 1.01
C SER A 57 -16.46 -0.24 -0.46
N LEU A 58 -17.41 -0.19 -1.42
CA LEU A 58 -17.09 -0.30 -2.84
C LEU A 58 -16.24 0.87 -3.35
N PHE A 59 -16.24 2.01 -2.68
CA PHE A 59 -15.41 3.14 -3.08
C PHE A 59 -13.91 2.81 -3.01
N ASP A 60 -13.44 2.19 -1.93
CA ASP A 60 -12.06 1.73 -1.81
C ASP A 60 -11.82 0.42 -2.56
N THR A 61 -12.82 -0.46 -2.60
CA THR A 61 -12.74 -1.70 -3.39
C THR A 61 -12.47 -1.41 -4.86
N THR A 62 -13.15 -0.44 -5.46
CA THR A 62 -12.93 -0.05 -6.86
C THR A 62 -11.55 0.54 -7.09
N LEU A 63 -11.04 1.33 -6.15
CA LEU A 63 -9.66 1.83 -6.17
C LEU A 63 -8.65 0.68 -6.22
N TYR A 64 -8.71 -0.23 -5.23
CA TYR A 64 -7.74 -1.32 -5.12
C TYR A 64 -7.91 -2.39 -6.21
N SER A 65 -9.13 -2.61 -6.69
CA SER A 65 -9.37 -3.45 -7.88
C SER A 65 -8.67 -2.89 -9.11
N SER A 66 -8.67 -1.58 -9.27
CA SER A 66 -7.93 -0.93 -10.36
C SER A 66 -6.42 -1.14 -10.24
N TYR A 67 -5.87 -1.10 -9.02
CA TYR A 67 -4.45 -1.38 -8.77
C TYR A 67 -4.09 -2.81 -9.10
N LEU A 68 -4.95 -3.77 -8.75
CA LEU A 68 -4.75 -5.18 -9.07
C LEU A 68 -4.77 -5.43 -10.58
N ILE A 69 -5.76 -4.92 -11.30
CA ILE A 69 -5.99 -5.20 -12.72
C ILE A 69 -5.05 -4.38 -13.61
N ILE A 70 -5.06 -3.06 -13.43
CA ILE A 70 -4.34 -2.13 -14.29
C ILE A 70 -2.85 -2.07 -13.95
N GLY A 71 -2.48 -2.32 -12.69
CA GLY A 71 -1.08 -2.41 -12.31
C GLY A 71 -0.32 -3.50 -13.07
N ILE A 72 -0.92 -4.67 -13.24
CA ILE A 72 -0.34 -5.79 -14.02
C ILE A 72 -0.18 -5.40 -15.49
N THR A 73 -1.24 -4.86 -16.09
CA THR A 73 -1.22 -4.47 -17.52
C THR A 73 -0.26 -3.32 -17.78
N THR A 74 -0.17 -2.35 -16.88
CA THR A 74 0.78 -1.23 -16.97
C THR A 74 2.24 -1.72 -16.99
N GLY A 75 2.59 -2.65 -16.09
CA GLY A 75 3.92 -3.24 -16.08
C GLY A 75 4.28 -3.85 -17.43
N LEU A 76 3.41 -4.72 -17.96
CA LEU A 76 3.61 -5.39 -19.24
C LEU A 76 3.73 -4.42 -20.43
N LEU A 77 2.83 -3.42 -20.51
CA LEU A 77 2.79 -2.46 -21.61
C LEU A 77 3.98 -1.49 -21.55
N SER A 78 4.35 -1.02 -20.36
CA SER A 78 5.47 -0.10 -20.20
C SER A 78 6.82 -0.76 -20.53
N ASP A 79 6.94 -2.07 -20.26
CA ASP A 79 8.11 -2.85 -20.65
C ASP A 79 8.15 -3.06 -22.18
N ARG A 80 7.02 -3.40 -22.80
CA ARG A 80 6.94 -3.64 -24.25
C ARG A 80 7.21 -2.39 -25.09
N TRP A 81 6.72 -1.23 -24.63
CA TRP A 81 6.84 0.02 -25.40
C TRP A 81 8.11 0.80 -25.09
N ALA A 82 8.83 0.46 -24.03
CA ALA A 82 10.05 1.14 -23.58
C ALA A 82 9.88 2.66 -23.40
N LYS A 83 8.67 3.16 -23.14
CA LYS A 83 8.29 4.56 -23.01
C LYS A 83 7.68 4.86 -21.65
N ARG A 84 8.48 4.73 -20.61
CA ARG A 84 8.04 4.89 -19.21
C ARG A 84 7.45 6.27 -18.93
N ARG A 85 8.09 7.31 -19.49
CA ARG A 85 7.64 8.70 -19.33
C ARG A 85 6.19 8.90 -19.78
N VAL A 86 5.77 8.29 -20.89
CA VAL A 86 4.39 8.39 -21.40
C VAL A 86 3.39 7.86 -20.37
N PHE A 87 3.67 6.73 -19.72
CA PHE A 87 2.80 6.17 -18.69
C PHE A 87 2.65 7.08 -17.48
N VAL A 88 3.72 7.77 -17.07
CA VAL A 88 3.66 8.76 -15.99
C VAL A 88 2.78 9.96 -16.39
N LEU A 89 2.98 10.51 -17.58
CA LEU A 89 2.24 11.69 -18.03
C LEU A 89 0.76 11.39 -18.23
N VAL A 90 0.44 10.27 -18.87
CA VAL A 90 -0.95 9.81 -19.06
C VAL A 90 -1.59 9.51 -17.71
N GLY A 91 -0.86 8.83 -16.80
CA GLY A 91 -1.32 8.56 -15.45
C GLY A 91 -1.63 9.81 -14.64
N ALA A 92 -0.73 10.80 -14.64
CA ALA A 92 -0.96 12.05 -13.94
C ALA A 92 -2.13 12.84 -14.54
N THR A 93 -2.20 12.96 -15.87
CA THR A 93 -3.30 13.68 -16.56
C THR A 93 -4.65 13.02 -16.30
N GLY A 94 -4.75 11.70 -16.40
CA GLY A 94 -5.98 10.98 -16.11
C GLY A 94 -6.38 11.09 -14.64
N SER A 95 -5.43 11.03 -13.70
CA SER A 95 -5.70 11.23 -12.28
C SER A 95 -6.30 12.62 -12.02
N ILE A 96 -5.73 13.68 -12.61
CA ILE A 96 -6.25 15.06 -12.50
C ILE A 96 -7.71 15.11 -12.95
N LEU A 97 -8.00 14.58 -14.14
CA LEU A 97 -9.34 14.59 -14.71
C LEU A 97 -10.34 13.87 -13.80
N PHE A 98 -10.03 12.66 -13.33
CA PHE A 98 -10.96 11.86 -12.56
C PHE A 98 -11.10 12.32 -11.10
N TYR A 99 -10.07 12.94 -10.50
CA TYR A 99 -10.26 13.64 -9.21
C TYR A 99 -11.29 14.77 -9.34
N TRP A 100 -11.25 15.53 -10.44
CA TRP A 100 -12.24 16.58 -10.69
C TRP A 100 -13.63 15.98 -10.97
N LEU A 101 -13.75 14.99 -11.85
CA LEU A 101 -15.03 14.38 -12.19
C LEU A 101 -15.74 13.74 -10.98
N MET A 102 -15.00 13.21 -10.02
CA MET A 102 -15.58 12.69 -8.78
C MET A 102 -16.30 13.78 -7.96
N THR A 103 -15.85 15.04 -8.06
CA THR A 103 -16.51 16.15 -7.32
C THR A 103 -17.79 16.64 -7.99
N THR A 104 -18.00 16.36 -9.27
CA THR A 104 -19.12 16.87 -10.07
C THR A 104 -20.30 15.89 -10.20
N THR A 105 -20.08 14.58 -10.03
CA THR A 105 -21.13 13.59 -10.19
C THR A 105 -22.12 13.57 -9.03
N LEU A 106 -23.40 13.37 -9.35
CA LEU A 106 -24.51 13.15 -8.40
C LEU A 106 -25.00 11.68 -8.41
N SER A 107 -24.34 10.81 -9.16
CA SER A 107 -24.69 9.39 -9.25
C SER A 107 -23.60 8.55 -8.61
N TYR A 108 -23.96 7.74 -7.59
CA TYR A 108 -23.00 6.90 -6.88
C TYR A 108 -22.34 5.83 -7.80
N PRO A 109 -23.06 5.11 -8.69
CA PRO A 109 -22.41 4.19 -9.64
C PRO A 109 -21.42 4.89 -10.58
N ILE A 110 -21.71 6.12 -11.00
CA ILE A 110 -20.76 6.91 -11.81
C ILE A 110 -19.56 7.33 -10.98
N LEU A 111 -19.74 7.66 -9.69
CA LEU A 111 -18.63 7.93 -8.77
C LEU A 111 -17.70 6.72 -8.67
N LEU A 112 -18.23 5.51 -8.51
CA LEU A 112 -17.44 4.27 -8.48
C LEU A 112 -16.64 4.06 -9.78
N LEU A 113 -17.27 4.31 -10.93
CA LEU A 113 -16.57 4.26 -12.22
C LEU A 113 -15.42 5.28 -12.28
N TYR A 114 -15.66 6.53 -11.84
CA TYR A 114 -14.61 7.54 -11.80
C TYR A 114 -13.51 7.18 -10.81
N ARG A 115 -13.85 6.57 -9.67
CA ARG A 115 -12.87 6.07 -8.69
C ARG A 115 -12.00 4.96 -9.27
N PHE A 116 -12.60 4.00 -10.00
CA PHE A 116 -11.85 2.95 -10.71
C PHE A 116 -10.88 3.55 -11.74
N LEU A 117 -11.34 4.49 -12.55
CA LEU A 117 -10.52 5.14 -13.57
C LEU A 117 -9.43 6.01 -12.94
N GLN A 118 -9.75 6.77 -11.90
CA GLN A 118 -8.76 7.53 -11.12
C GLN A 118 -7.66 6.61 -10.58
N GLY A 119 -8.04 5.48 -9.95
CA GLY A 119 -7.09 4.49 -9.46
C GLY A 119 -6.23 3.89 -10.58
N SER A 120 -6.84 3.61 -11.74
CA SER A 120 -6.14 3.09 -12.92
C SER A 120 -5.03 4.02 -13.40
N PHE A 121 -5.30 5.32 -13.46
CA PHE A 121 -4.31 6.31 -13.85
C PHE A 121 -3.27 6.55 -12.75
N THR A 122 -3.68 6.52 -11.49
CA THR A 122 -2.73 6.65 -10.35
C THR A 122 -1.73 5.50 -10.32
N VAL A 123 -2.21 4.24 -10.44
CA VAL A 123 -1.31 3.07 -10.44
C VAL A 123 -0.38 3.07 -11.65
N MET A 124 -0.87 3.55 -12.80
CA MET A 124 -0.04 3.72 -14.00
C MET A 124 1.16 4.64 -13.75
N ALA A 125 0.95 5.75 -13.04
CA ALA A 125 2.03 6.68 -12.71
C ALA A 125 2.98 6.11 -11.66
N TRP A 126 2.48 5.75 -10.47
CA TRP A 126 3.34 5.41 -9.33
C TRP A 126 4.11 4.10 -9.50
N GLN A 127 3.53 3.07 -10.11
CA GLN A 127 4.27 1.85 -10.44
C GLN A 127 5.39 2.12 -11.45
N THR A 128 5.16 3.05 -12.37
CA THR A 128 6.19 3.45 -13.32
C THR A 128 7.33 4.19 -12.61
N PHE A 129 7.07 4.98 -11.55
CA PHE A 129 8.15 5.59 -10.75
C PHE A 129 9.02 4.52 -10.08
N MET A 130 8.43 3.51 -9.47
CA MET A 130 9.17 2.40 -8.86
C MET A 130 9.99 1.65 -9.92
N THR A 131 9.41 1.44 -11.09
CA THR A 131 10.08 0.82 -12.24
C THR A 131 11.29 1.62 -12.68
N LEU A 132 11.13 2.94 -12.88
CA LEU A 132 12.22 3.85 -13.24
C LEU A 132 13.31 3.91 -12.16
N ALA A 133 12.94 3.86 -10.87
CA ALA A 133 13.91 3.83 -9.78
C ALA A 133 14.81 2.59 -9.85
N ILE A 134 14.24 1.43 -10.22
CA ILE A 134 15.02 0.20 -10.46
C ILE A 134 15.88 0.32 -11.72
N ASP A 135 15.32 0.88 -12.81
CA ASP A 135 16.00 1.02 -14.10
C ASP A 135 17.21 1.98 -14.02
N PHE A 136 17.11 3.05 -13.22
CA PHE A 136 18.23 3.97 -12.95
C PHE A 136 19.22 3.46 -11.92
N SER A 137 18.97 2.29 -11.29
CA SER A 137 19.84 1.73 -10.25
C SER A 137 20.68 0.58 -10.80
N GLU A 138 21.98 0.64 -10.52
CA GLU A 138 22.94 -0.42 -10.80
C GLU A 138 23.00 -1.43 -9.64
N SER A 139 23.58 -2.60 -9.88
CA SER A 139 23.66 -3.67 -8.89
C SER A 139 24.29 -3.23 -7.56
N HIS A 140 25.34 -2.40 -7.61
CA HIS A 140 26.09 -1.96 -6.43
C HIS A 140 25.36 -0.86 -5.61
N ASN A 141 24.45 -0.07 -6.20
CA ASN A 141 23.74 1.03 -5.52
C ASN A 141 22.22 0.79 -5.39
N ARG A 142 21.70 -0.32 -5.92
CA ARG A 142 20.26 -0.60 -5.96
C ARG A 142 19.62 -0.62 -4.56
N GLY A 143 20.25 -1.25 -3.59
CA GLY A 143 19.73 -1.30 -2.22
C GLY A 143 19.58 0.09 -1.61
N ARG A 144 20.58 0.96 -1.74
CA ARG A 144 20.54 2.35 -1.29
C ARG A 144 19.46 3.15 -1.98
N ASN A 145 19.37 3.05 -3.30
CA ASN A 145 18.40 3.79 -4.11
C ASN A 145 16.96 3.35 -3.80
N MET A 146 16.71 2.07 -3.67
CA MET A 146 15.38 1.56 -3.27
C MET A 146 15.03 1.93 -1.84
N GLY A 147 16.01 2.04 -0.93
CA GLY A 147 15.81 2.58 0.41
C GLY A 147 15.35 4.04 0.40
N ILE A 148 15.98 4.89 -0.45
CA ILE A 148 15.57 6.28 -0.64
C ILE A 148 14.14 6.35 -1.20
N PHE A 149 13.86 5.61 -2.27
CA PHE A 149 12.53 5.56 -2.87
C PHE A 149 11.45 5.10 -1.87
N GLY A 150 11.74 4.03 -1.12
CA GLY A 150 10.87 3.50 -0.09
C GLY A 150 10.59 4.48 1.05
N ALA A 151 11.57 5.31 1.44
CA ALA A 151 11.38 6.35 2.45
C ALA A 151 10.34 7.40 2.02
N PHE A 152 10.38 7.86 0.76
CA PHE A 152 9.37 8.77 0.24
C PHE A 152 7.98 8.12 0.15
N LEU A 153 7.91 6.86 -0.26
CA LEU A 153 6.65 6.10 -0.27
C LEU A 153 6.07 5.97 1.14
N ALA A 154 6.90 5.62 2.11
CA ALA A 154 6.51 5.50 3.51
C ALA A 154 6.01 6.83 4.10
N LEU A 155 6.71 7.94 3.79
CA LEU A 155 6.28 9.28 4.20
C LEU A 155 4.90 9.63 3.61
N ALA A 156 4.65 9.31 2.33
CA ALA A 156 3.35 9.56 1.70
C ALA A 156 2.22 8.79 2.39
N MET A 157 2.45 7.52 2.68
CA MET A 157 1.44 6.66 3.32
C MET A 157 1.19 7.04 4.79
N GLY A 158 2.23 7.45 5.52
CA GLY A 158 2.12 7.80 6.94
C GLY A 158 1.61 9.21 7.20
N LEU A 159 2.13 10.19 6.47
CA LEU A 159 1.74 11.59 6.66
C LEU A 159 0.54 12.00 5.81
N GLY A 160 0.26 11.29 4.72
CA GLY A 160 -0.85 11.61 3.82
C GLY A 160 -2.18 11.74 4.55
N PRO A 161 -2.62 10.76 5.37
CA PRO A 161 -3.86 10.87 6.12
C PRO A 161 -3.87 12.03 7.13
N ALA A 162 -2.77 12.30 7.84
CA ALA A 162 -2.69 13.43 8.77
C ALA A 162 -2.88 14.78 8.05
N VAL A 163 -2.15 14.96 6.94
CA VAL A 163 -2.30 16.14 6.07
C VAL A 163 -3.71 16.19 5.48
N GLY A 164 -4.26 15.05 5.08
CA GLY A 164 -5.62 14.89 4.58
C GLY A 164 -6.68 15.35 5.57
N GLY A 165 -6.54 15.02 6.86
CA GLY A 165 -7.44 15.45 7.92
C GLY A 165 -7.47 16.97 8.06
N VAL A 166 -6.31 17.63 8.10
CA VAL A 166 -6.21 19.08 8.14
C VAL A 166 -6.82 19.72 6.88
N ILE A 167 -6.57 19.17 5.70
CA ILE A 167 -7.11 19.70 4.44
C ILE A 167 -8.64 19.51 4.37
N ALA A 168 -9.16 18.38 4.85
CA ALA A 168 -10.58 18.07 4.82
C ALA A 168 -11.42 19.03 5.70
N SER A 169 -10.85 19.55 6.78
CA SER A 169 -11.54 20.52 7.63
C SER A 169 -11.90 21.85 6.93
N PHE A 170 -11.28 22.14 5.78
CA PHE A 170 -11.63 23.31 4.95
C PHE A 170 -12.80 23.03 3.98
N GLY A 171 -13.29 21.79 3.88
CA GLY A 171 -14.47 21.41 3.10
C GLY A 171 -14.31 20.10 2.36
N VAL A 172 -15.44 19.45 2.10
CA VAL A 172 -15.55 18.08 1.56
C VAL A 172 -14.82 17.87 0.23
N PHE A 173 -14.75 18.87 -0.63
CA PHE A 173 -14.09 18.77 -1.96
C PHE A 173 -12.63 19.20 -1.93
N ILE A 174 -12.17 19.87 -0.87
CA ILE A 174 -10.80 20.42 -0.83
C ILE A 174 -9.73 19.33 -0.94
N PRO A 175 -9.85 18.14 -0.31
CA PRO A 175 -8.91 17.04 -0.53
C PRO A 175 -8.79 16.63 -2.00
N TYR A 176 -9.89 16.62 -2.75
CA TYR A 176 -9.90 16.26 -4.18
C TYR A 176 -9.19 17.32 -5.03
N TYR A 177 -9.45 18.62 -4.78
CA TYR A 177 -8.75 19.70 -5.46
C TYR A 177 -7.27 19.74 -5.10
N THR A 178 -6.92 19.42 -3.86
CA THR A 178 -5.51 19.29 -3.45
C THR A 178 -4.85 18.10 -4.17
N ALA A 179 -5.54 16.96 -4.27
CA ALA A 179 -5.04 15.81 -5.02
C ALA A 179 -4.81 16.13 -6.51
N MET A 180 -5.71 16.92 -7.12
CA MET A 180 -5.50 17.47 -8.47
C MET A 180 -4.22 18.31 -8.55
N GLY A 181 -4.06 19.26 -7.62
CA GLY A 181 -2.88 20.15 -7.57
C GLY A 181 -1.57 19.37 -7.43
N LEU A 182 -1.55 18.35 -6.56
CA LEU A 182 -0.39 17.45 -6.42
C LEU A 182 -0.08 16.69 -7.72
N ASN A 183 -1.10 16.21 -8.44
CA ASN A 183 -0.91 15.55 -9.73
C ASN A 183 -0.53 16.52 -10.86
N VAL A 184 -0.93 17.81 -10.80
CA VAL A 184 -0.41 18.87 -11.70
C VAL A 184 1.08 19.07 -11.49
N LEU A 185 1.55 19.05 -10.22
CA LEU A 185 2.99 19.10 -9.95
C LEU A 185 3.70 17.84 -10.49
N VAL A 186 3.13 16.66 -10.31
CA VAL A 186 3.66 15.41 -10.90
C VAL A 186 3.76 15.51 -12.41
N LEU A 187 2.72 16.01 -13.07
CA LEU A 187 2.68 16.19 -14.53
C LEU A 187 3.75 17.19 -14.99
N THR A 188 3.83 18.35 -14.34
CA THR A 188 4.78 19.41 -14.70
C THR A 188 6.23 18.94 -14.52
N ILE A 189 6.55 18.35 -13.37
CA ILE A 189 7.90 17.81 -13.11
C ILE A 189 8.19 16.66 -14.08
N GLY A 190 7.22 15.81 -14.37
CA GLY A 190 7.35 14.71 -15.33
C GLY A 190 7.63 15.19 -16.76
N LEU A 191 7.00 16.28 -17.19
CA LEU A 191 7.22 16.90 -18.49
C LEU A 191 8.63 17.48 -18.63
N VAL A 192 9.14 18.10 -17.57
CA VAL A 192 10.42 18.81 -17.59
C VAL A 192 11.60 17.88 -17.30
N ALA A 193 11.48 17.03 -16.30
CA ALA A 193 12.63 16.33 -15.70
C ALA A 193 12.70 14.82 -16.03
N LEU A 194 11.59 14.15 -16.36
CA LEU A 194 11.63 12.74 -16.65
C LEU A 194 12.14 12.43 -18.06
N ARG A 195 13.04 11.44 -18.14
CA ARG A 195 13.56 10.87 -19.38
C ARG A 195 13.48 9.35 -19.30
N ASP A 196 13.25 8.72 -20.44
CA ASP A 196 13.28 7.27 -20.53
C ASP A 196 14.72 6.76 -20.45
N PRO A 197 15.02 5.77 -19.58
CA PRO A 197 16.32 5.11 -19.57
C PRO A 197 16.48 4.19 -20.78
N PRO A 198 17.70 3.85 -21.21
CA PRO A 198 17.91 2.79 -22.15
C PRO A 198 17.44 1.47 -21.53
N MET A 199 16.54 0.76 -22.21
CA MET A 199 15.96 -0.50 -21.73
C MET A 199 16.94 -1.65 -21.93
N THR A 200 17.41 -2.24 -20.84
CA THR A 200 18.40 -3.33 -20.88
C THR A 200 17.90 -4.64 -20.28
N LYS A 201 16.75 -4.66 -19.60
CA LYS A 201 16.29 -5.85 -18.84
C LYS A 201 14.84 -6.18 -19.09
N THR A 202 14.56 -7.42 -19.44
CA THR A 202 13.22 -8.02 -19.39
C THR A 202 12.85 -8.35 -17.95
N ARG A 203 11.60 -8.07 -17.58
CA ARG A 203 11.07 -8.40 -16.24
C ARG A 203 10.27 -9.69 -16.28
N PRO A 204 10.23 -10.43 -15.16
CA PRO A 204 9.39 -11.61 -15.08
C PRO A 204 7.92 -11.25 -15.24
N THR A 205 7.21 -12.08 -16.00
CA THR A 205 5.78 -11.98 -16.18
C THR A 205 5.04 -12.60 -14.98
N LEU A 206 3.79 -12.19 -14.74
CA LEU A 206 2.94 -12.80 -13.72
C LEU A 206 2.81 -14.33 -13.91
N LYS A 207 2.74 -14.81 -15.17
CA LYS A 207 2.73 -16.24 -15.47
C LYS A 207 3.98 -16.95 -14.95
N GLN A 208 5.15 -16.37 -15.12
CA GLN A 208 6.41 -16.93 -14.58
C GLN A 208 6.40 -16.93 -13.04
N SER A 209 5.87 -15.89 -12.40
CA SER A 209 5.71 -15.85 -10.94
C SER A 209 4.81 -16.96 -10.41
N PHE A 210 3.69 -17.26 -11.09
CA PHE A 210 2.83 -18.39 -10.72
C PHE A 210 3.44 -19.75 -11.04
N MET A 211 4.24 -19.86 -12.12
CA MET A 211 4.99 -21.08 -12.39
C MET A 211 6.03 -21.34 -11.31
N LEU A 212 6.76 -20.32 -10.86
CA LEU A 212 7.69 -20.44 -9.74
C LEU A 212 6.98 -20.89 -8.45
N ALA A 213 5.81 -20.32 -8.13
CA ALA A 213 5.05 -20.74 -6.96
C ALA A 213 4.56 -22.20 -7.02
N ARG A 214 4.44 -22.79 -8.22
CA ARG A 214 4.15 -24.22 -8.38
C ARG A 214 5.37 -25.11 -8.15
N THR A 215 6.56 -24.65 -8.53
CA THR A 215 7.81 -25.39 -8.33
C THR A 215 8.42 -25.16 -6.94
N SER A 216 8.08 -24.05 -6.32
CA SER A 216 8.49 -23.68 -4.95
C SER A 216 7.24 -23.34 -4.12
N PRO A 217 6.46 -24.37 -3.72
CA PRO A 217 5.18 -24.18 -3.06
C PRO A 217 5.29 -23.53 -1.67
N GLU A 218 6.49 -23.49 -1.09
CA GLU A 218 6.81 -22.78 0.16
C GLU A 218 6.52 -21.29 0.08
N LEU A 219 6.53 -20.69 -1.12
CA LEU A 219 6.15 -19.29 -1.36
C LEU A 219 4.72 -18.97 -0.93
N ILE A 220 3.88 -19.99 -0.75
CA ILE A 220 2.52 -19.79 -0.23
C ILE A 220 2.53 -19.23 1.20
N VAL A 221 3.52 -19.56 2.02
CA VAL A 221 3.63 -19.09 3.41
C VAL A 221 3.80 -17.57 3.48
N PRO A 222 4.87 -16.95 2.94
CA PRO A 222 4.97 -15.50 2.92
C PRO A 222 3.84 -14.85 2.10
N GLY A 223 3.31 -15.54 1.09
CA GLY A 223 2.19 -15.08 0.28
C GLY A 223 0.90 -14.92 1.10
N ILE A 224 0.55 -15.90 1.95
CA ILE A 224 -0.59 -15.83 2.86
C ILE A 224 -0.40 -14.70 3.88
N PHE A 225 0.78 -14.58 4.51
CA PHE A 225 1.05 -13.47 5.43
C PHE A 225 0.83 -12.11 4.75
N ASN A 226 1.31 -11.91 3.52
CA ASN A 226 1.11 -10.64 2.81
C ASN A 226 -0.36 -10.42 2.39
N LEU A 227 -1.05 -11.47 1.97
CA LEU A 227 -2.47 -11.37 1.62
C LEU A 227 -3.28 -10.84 2.81
N PHE A 228 -3.10 -11.42 3.99
CA PHE A 228 -3.83 -11.01 5.17
C PHE A 228 -3.35 -9.68 5.76
N ASP A 229 -2.03 -9.40 5.79
CA ASP A 229 -1.51 -8.08 6.16
C ASP A 229 -2.15 -6.97 5.31
N ARG A 230 -2.20 -7.15 3.99
CA ARG A 230 -2.82 -6.19 3.07
C ARG A 230 -4.35 -6.14 3.16
N LEU A 231 -5.00 -7.27 3.43
CA LEU A 231 -6.44 -7.31 3.69
C LEU A 231 -6.79 -6.47 4.92
N HIS A 232 -6.02 -6.60 6.00
CA HIS A 232 -6.20 -5.80 7.20
C HIS A 232 -5.96 -4.30 6.94
N ILE A 233 -4.96 -3.95 6.16
CA ILE A 233 -4.73 -2.55 5.75
C ILE A 233 -5.93 -2.01 4.97
N GLY A 234 -6.44 -2.74 3.98
CA GLY A 234 -7.64 -2.35 3.23
C GLY A 234 -8.88 -2.21 4.13
N PHE A 235 -9.07 -3.15 5.06
CA PHE A 235 -10.13 -3.08 6.07
C PHE A 235 -9.99 -1.83 6.94
N ILE A 236 -8.81 -1.56 7.51
CA ILE A 236 -8.55 -0.43 8.42
C ILE A 236 -8.75 0.90 7.70
N LEU A 237 -8.25 1.04 6.48
CA LEU A 237 -8.36 2.30 5.72
C LEU A 237 -9.82 2.67 5.39
N THR A 238 -10.72 1.68 5.32
CA THR A 238 -12.16 1.89 5.09
C THR A 238 -12.94 1.96 6.41
N ALA A 239 -12.71 1.00 7.31
CA ALA A 239 -13.47 0.85 8.56
C ALA A 239 -13.14 1.93 9.59
N LEU A 240 -11.86 2.31 9.74
CA LEU A 240 -11.45 3.24 10.80
C LEU A 240 -11.99 4.65 10.58
N PRO A 241 -11.89 5.29 9.40
CA PRO A 241 -12.53 6.59 9.17
C PRO A 241 -14.05 6.55 9.37
N PHE A 242 -14.72 5.49 8.91
CA PHE A 242 -16.15 5.28 9.13
C PHE A 242 -16.48 5.19 10.64
N PHE A 243 -15.74 4.37 11.38
CA PHE A 243 -15.92 4.21 12.83
C PHE A 243 -15.74 5.53 13.59
N LEU A 244 -14.66 6.25 13.28
CA LEU A 244 -14.32 7.50 13.93
C LEU A 244 -15.35 8.61 13.64
N SER A 245 -15.89 8.65 12.40
CA SER A 245 -16.92 9.62 12.00
C SER A 245 -18.28 9.24 12.57
N THR A 246 -18.79 8.04 12.28
CA THR A 246 -20.19 7.69 12.54
C THR A 246 -20.48 7.27 13.97
N MET A 247 -19.50 6.63 14.66
CA MET A 247 -19.70 6.12 16.01
C MET A 247 -19.13 7.05 17.08
N LEU A 248 -18.01 7.72 16.80
CA LEU A 248 -17.35 8.60 17.76
C LEU A 248 -17.58 10.09 17.46
N GLY A 249 -18.15 10.44 16.30
CA GLY A 249 -18.43 11.83 15.91
C GLY A 249 -17.17 12.71 15.81
N LEU A 250 -16.00 12.12 15.48
CA LEU A 250 -14.74 12.83 15.43
C LEU A 250 -14.58 13.56 14.10
N ASP A 251 -13.99 14.74 14.16
CA ASP A 251 -13.63 15.53 12.98
C ASP A 251 -12.52 14.89 12.12
N GLU A 252 -12.36 15.41 10.92
CA GLU A 252 -11.41 14.91 9.93
C GLU A 252 -9.96 14.98 10.43
N SER A 253 -9.60 16.00 11.22
CA SER A 253 -8.24 16.18 11.74
C SER A 253 -7.89 15.07 12.74
N LEU A 254 -8.80 14.71 13.64
CA LEU A 254 -8.62 13.61 14.59
C LEU A 254 -8.59 12.24 13.89
N ARG A 255 -9.39 12.08 12.84
CA ARG A 255 -9.34 10.85 11.98
C ARG A 255 -8.00 10.74 11.26
N GLY A 256 -7.52 11.84 10.69
CA GLY A 256 -6.20 11.89 10.05
C GLY A 256 -5.07 11.57 11.03
N LEU A 257 -5.13 12.13 12.24
CA LEU A 257 -4.19 11.83 13.32
C LEU A 257 -4.22 10.35 13.70
N SER A 258 -5.41 9.75 13.80
CA SER A 258 -5.58 8.34 14.14
C SER A 258 -4.91 7.41 13.12
N LEU A 259 -5.11 7.66 11.83
CA LEU A 259 -4.46 6.91 10.75
C LEU A 259 -2.93 7.12 10.74
N ALA A 260 -2.46 8.33 11.03
CA ALA A 260 -1.03 8.60 11.14
C ALA A 260 -0.38 7.88 12.32
N ILE A 261 -1.05 7.86 13.49
CA ILE A 261 -0.58 7.13 14.68
C ILE A 261 -0.50 5.62 14.41
N PHE A 262 -1.41 5.06 13.63
CA PHE A 262 -1.30 3.67 13.16
C PHE A 262 -0.11 3.48 12.21
N ALA A 263 0.08 4.39 11.24
CA ALA A 263 1.09 4.22 10.19
C ALA A 263 2.53 4.49 10.66
N LEU A 264 2.74 5.44 11.59
CA LEU A 264 4.08 5.86 12.00
C LEU A 264 4.93 4.74 12.61
N PRO A 265 4.46 3.91 13.57
CA PRO A 265 5.26 2.81 14.11
C PRO A 265 5.60 1.77 13.02
N PHE A 266 4.65 1.46 12.13
CA PHE A 266 4.89 0.59 10.98
C PHE A 266 6.07 1.07 10.14
N ILE A 267 6.13 2.37 9.82
CA ILE A 267 7.19 2.95 8.99
C ILE A 267 8.55 2.92 9.70
N ILE A 268 8.58 3.36 10.96
CA ILE A 268 9.81 3.46 11.75
C ILE A 268 10.43 2.08 11.99
N LEU A 269 9.59 1.07 12.21
CA LEU A 269 10.04 -0.28 12.56
C LEU A 269 10.47 -1.14 11.37
N GLN A 270 10.19 -0.75 10.13
CA GLN A 270 10.54 -1.56 8.95
C GLN A 270 12.01 -1.96 8.90
N TYR A 271 12.93 -0.99 9.07
CA TYR A 271 14.36 -1.28 9.03
C TYR A 271 14.86 -2.09 10.23
N PRO A 272 14.61 -1.70 11.51
CA PRO A 272 15.08 -2.46 12.65
C PRO A 272 14.47 -3.86 12.72
N MET A 273 13.21 -4.04 12.33
CA MET A 273 12.57 -5.36 12.33
C MET A 273 13.07 -6.27 11.22
N GLY A 274 13.43 -5.73 10.07
CA GLY A 274 14.15 -6.48 9.03
C GLY A 274 15.45 -7.07 9.58
N LYS A 275 16.30 -6.23 10.21
CA LYS A 275 17.56 -6.66 10.82
C LYS A 275 17.36 -7.64 11.98
N LEU A 276 16.29 -7.47 12.77
CA LEU A 276 15.96 -8.36 13.86
C LEU A 276 15.58 -9.75 13.37
N SER A 277 14.85 -9.82 12.25
CA SER A 277 14.44 -11.08 11.63
C SER A 277 15.61 -11.90 11.10
N ASP A 278 16.68 -11.24 10.63
CA ASP A 278 17.91 -11.91 10.21
C ASP A 278 18.60 -12.63 11.39
N ARG A 279 18.45 -12.10 12.63
CA ARG A 279 19.10 -12.64 13.82
C ARG A 279 18.28 -13.71 14.54
N TYR A 280 16.96 -13.51 14.65
CA TYR A 280 16.09 -14.37 15.46
C TYR A 280 15.23 -15.34 14.65
N GLY A 281 15.34 -15.30 13.34
CA GLY A 281 14.58 -16.12 12.40
C GLY A 281 13.30 -15.43 11.91
N ARG A 282 13.09 -15.47 10.58
CA ARG A 282 11.99 -14.74 9.92
C ARG A 282 10.63 -15.28 10.33
N PHE A 283 10.44 -16.60 10.28
CA PHE A 283 9.16 -17.21 10.62
C PHE A 283 8.76 -16.99 12.08
N ARG A 284 9.73 -17.07 13.01
CA ARG A 284 9.48 -16.80 14.44
C ARG A 284 8.99 -15.37 14.67
N GLN A 285 9.57 -14.40 13.97
CA GLN A 285 9.15 -13.00 14.07
C GLN A 285 7.77 -12.79 13.47
N LEU A 286 7.44 -13.44 12.35
CA LEU A 286 6.09 -13.44 11.77
C LEU A 286 5.06 -13.96 12.77
N VAL A 287 5.34 -15.07 13.45
CA VAL A 287 4.43 -15.62 14.47
C VAL A 287 4.18 -14.63 15.60
N VAL A 288 5.22 -14.04 16.17
CA VAL A 288 5.09 -13.06 17.28
C VAL A 288 4.31 -11.82 16.81
N GLY A 289 4.64 -11.30 15.64
CA GLY A 289 3.96 -10.14 15.07
C GLY A 289 2.47 -10.39 14.81
N SER A 290 2.13 -11.52 14.17
CA SER A 290 0.73 -11.88 13.89
C SER A 290 -0.10 -12.15 15.15
N ILE A 291 0.47 -12.75 16.18
CA ILE A 291 -0.25 -12.89 17.48
C ILE A 291 -0.60 -11.50 18.02
N GLY A 292 0.38 -10.62 18.14
CA GLY A 292 0.16 -9.28 18.68
C GLY A 292 -0.81 -8.47 17.82
N TYR A 293 -0.64 -8.51 16.49
CA TYR A 293 -1.51 -7.82 15.54
C TYR A 293 -2.96 -8.31 15.65
N GLY A 294 -3.21 -9.62 15.57
CA GLY A 294 -4.54 -10.20 15.63
C GLY A 294 -5.25 -9.94 16.96
N VAL A 295 -4.53 -10.04 18.09
CA VAL A 295 -5.09 -9.75 19.42
C VAL A 295 -5.46 -8.27 19.53
N VAL A 296 -4.55 -7.36 19.16
CA VAL A 296 -4.81 -5.91 19.27
C VAL A 296 -5.95 -5.50 18.33
N LEU A 297 -5.94 -5.98 17.08
CA LEU A 297 -7.01 -5.68 16.12
C LEU A 297 -8.37 -6.15 16.61
N SER A 298 -8.45 -7.33 17.26
CA SER A 298 -9.70 -7.85 17.82
C SER A 298 -10.32 -6.94 18.90
N VAL A 299 -9.51 -6.14 19.59
CA VAL A 299 -10.01 -5.29 20.69
C VAL A 299 -10.16 -3.82 20.31
N VAL A 300 -9.59 -3.35 19.19
CA VAL A 300 -9.59 -1.96 18.75
C VAL A 300 -11.01 -1.36 18.73
N GLY A 301 -11.98 -2.07 18.13
CA GLY A 301 -13.35 -1.58 18.02
C GLY A 301 -14.07 -1.46 19.36
N ILE A 302 -13.77 -2.34 20.33
CA ILE A 302 -14.34 -2.29 21.68
C ILE A 302 -13.67 -1.17 22.50
N VAL A 303 -12.35 -1.12 22.48
CA VAL A 303 -11.53 -0.15 23.21
C VAL A 303 -11.80 1.27 22.73
N GLY A 304 -12.05 1.46 21.43
CA GLY A 304 -12.39 2.76 20.86
C GLY A 304 -13.65 3.37 21.47
N LEU A 305 -14.63 2.56 21.88
CA LEU A 305 -15.83 3.03 22.55
C LEU A 305 -15.58 3.45 24.03
N LEU A 306 -14.47 3.01 24.63
CA LEU A 306 -14.11 3.37 26.01
C LEU A 306 -13.41 4.74 26.09
N GLY A 307 -12.81 5.22 24.99
CA GLY A 307 -12.20 6.53 24.94
C GLY A 307 -11.17 6.70 23.83
N PHE A 308 -11.14 7.92 23.28
CA PHE A 308 -10.29 8.25 22.12
C PHE A 308 -8.78 8.07 22.41
N ASN A 309 -8.30 8.53 23.57
CA ASN A 309 -6.88 8.40 23.92
C ASN A 309 -6.43 6.93 24.00
N LEU A 310 -7.29 6.05 24.52
CA LEU A 310 -7.01 4.64 24.59
C LEU A 310 -7.00 3.99 23.20
N LEU A 311 -7.91 4.43 22.32
CA LEU A 311 -7.89 4.03 20.91
C LEU A 311 -6.58 4.41 20.22
N LEU A 312 -6.06 5.62 20.43
CA LEU A 312 -4.79 6.06 19.85
C LEU A 312 -3.63 5.16 20.30
N VAL A 313 -3.61 4.77 21.59
CA VAL A 313 -2.60 3.83 22.10
C VAL A 313 -2.73 2.46 21.41
N MET A 314 -3.94 1.94 21.25
CA MET A 314 -4.18 0.67 20.54
C MET A 314 -3.77 0.73 19.08
N LEU A 315 -4.04 1.85 18.38
CA LEU A 315 -3.62 2.06 17.00
C LEU A 315 -2.09 2.13 16.87
N ALA A 316 -1.40 2.78 17.80
CA ALA A 316 0.06 2.78 17.83
C ALA A 316 0.64 1.37 18.03
N ILE A 317 0.06 0.57 18.95
CA ILE A 317 0.47 -0.82 19.19
C ILE A 317 0.15 -1.68 17.95
N LEU A 318 -0.99 -1.48 17.31
CA LEU A 318 -1.37 -2.18 16.08
C LEU A 318 -0.37 -1.89 14.96
N GLY A 319 0.01 -0.63 14.77
CA GLY A 319 1.02 -0.22 13.81
C GLY A 319 2.40 -0.81 14.11
N LEU A 320 2.76 -0.93 15.38
CA LEU A 320 3.99 -1.59 15.83
C LEU A 320 4.01 -3.06 15.36
N PHE A 321 2.96 -3.83 15.63
CA PHE A 321 2.91 -5.25 15.23
C PHE A 321 2.84 -5.42 13.71
N SER A 322 2.19 -4.53 12.96
CA SER A 322 2.25 -4.52 11.50
C SER A 322 3.69 -4.30 10.99
N GLY A 323 4.45 -3.40 11.63
CA GLY A 323 5.87 -3.19 11.32
C GLY A 323 6.78 -4.38 11.64
N VAL A 324 6.36 -5.23 12.58
CA VAL A 324 7.08 -6.47 12.94
C VAL A 324 6.90 -7.55 11.86
N THR A 325 5.74 -7.64 11.19
CA THR A 325 5.40 -8.73 10.25
C THR A 325 5.86 -8.48 8.82
N SER A 326 5.75 -7.27 8.31
CA SER A 326 5.94 -6.98 6.89
C SER A 326 7.38 -7.24 6.38
N PRO A 327 8.47 -6.79 7.03
CA PRO A 327 9.83 -7.00 6.54
C PRO A 327 10.25 -8.48 6.47
N PRO A 328 10.02 -9.32 7.51
CA PRO A 328 10.39 -10.73 7.44
C PRO A 328 9.60 -11.51 6.40
N ALA A 329 8.34 -11.16 6.13
CA ALA A 329 7.56 -11.79 5.07
C ALA A 329 8.17 -11.57 3.68
N MET A 330 8.60 -10.34 3.39
CA MET A 330 9.29 -10.02 2.15
C MET A 330 10.65 -10.72 2.03
N ALA A 331 11.43 -10.73 3.12
CA ALA A 331 12.75 -11.31 3.12
C ALA A 331 12.72 -12.85 2.97
N LEU A 332 11.70 -13.50 3.53
CA LEU A 332 11.51 -14.94 3.43
C LEU A 332 11.39 -15.43 1.98
N ILE A 333 10.90 -14.58 1.05
CA ILE A 333 10.87 -14.92 -0.38
C ILE A 333 12.27 -15.15 -0.92
N GLY A 334 13.20 -14.23 -0.65
CA GLY A 334 14.58 -14.36 -1.09
C GLY A 334 15.29 -15.58 -0.50
N ASP A 335 14.95 -15.93 0.74
CA ASP A 335 15.49 -17.12 1.41
C ASP A 335 14.98 -18.43 0.77
N ILE A 336 13.71 -18.45 0.29
CA ILE A 336 13.12 -19.63 -0.36
C ILE A 336 13.64 -19.84 -1.77
N VAL A 337 13.66 -18.79 -2.60
CA VAL A 337 13.92 -18.94 -4.04
C VAL A 337 15.30 -18.45 -4.47
N GLY A 338 16.08 -17.86 -3.58
CA GLY A 338 17.38 -17.27 -3.90
C GLY A 338 17.28 -15.95 -4.65
N GLN A 339 18.45 -15.36 -4.95
CA GLN A 339 18.53 -14.02 -5.56
C GLN A 339 18.08 -14.01 -7.04
N GLU A 340 18.33 -15.08 -7.79
CA GLU A 340 18.00 -15.17 -9.22
C GLU A 340 16.49 -15.11 -9.46
N ASP A 341 15.71 -15.84 -8.67
CA ASP A 341 14.26 -15.96 -8.81
C ASP A 341 13.47 -14.99 -7.90
N SER A 342 14.17 -14.18 -7.10
CA SER A 342 13.56 -13.25 -6.14
C SER A 342 12.56 -12.29 -6.80
N ALA A 343 12.83 -11.81 -8.01
CA ALA A 343 11.92 -10.93 -8.74
C ALA A 343 10.60 -11.63 -9.10
N MET A 344 10.63 -12.93 -9.47
CA MET A 344 9.43 -13.73 -9.74
C MET A 344 8.67 -14.03 -8.45
N GLY A 345 9.38 -14.39 -7.37
CA GLY A 345 8.80 -14.60 -6.05
C GLY A 345 8.07 -13.35 -5.53
N MET A 346 8.69 -12.16 -5.68
CA MET A 346 8.06 -10.87 -5.34
C MET A 346 6.85 -10.57 -6.22
N GLY A 347 6.81 -10.99 -7.47
CA GLY A 347 5.64 -10.85 -8.33
C GLY A 347 4.42 -11.61 -7.78
N PHE A 348 4.61 -12.85 -7.34
CA PHE A 348 3.57 -13.67 -6.69
C PHE A 348 3.12 -13.05 -5.36
N PHE A 349 4.07 -12.65 -4.53
CA PHE A 349 3.81 -12.00 -3.24
C PHE A 349 2.97 -10.71 -3.40
N ASN A 350 3.36 -9.83 -4.32
CA ASN A 350 2.65 -8.58 -4.56
C ASN A 350 1.26 -8.81 -5.16
N PHE A 351 1.08 -9.84 -6.01
CA PHE A 351 -0.24 -10.20 -6.50
C PHE A 351 -1.19 -10.57 -5.34
N LEU A 352 -0.75 -11.44 -4.42
CA LEU A 352 -1.54 -11.81 -3.25
C LEU A 352 -1.81 -10.61 -2.32
N GLY A 353 -0.83 -9.74 -2.13
CA GLY A 353 -1.03 -8.51 -1.35
C GLY A 353 -2.06 -7.58 -1.98
N ASN A 354 -2.02 -7.35 -3.30
CA ASN A 354 -3.00 -6.54 -3.99
C ASN A 354 -4.41 -7.17 -3.96
N LEU A 355 -4.49 -8.49 -4.00
CA LEU A 355 -5.75 -9.20 -3.80
C LEU A 355 -6.29 -8.97 -2.37
N GLY A 356 -5.43 -9.07 -1.37
CA GLY A 356 -5.78 -8.84 0.03
C GLY A 356 -6.35 -7.44 0.26
N ILE A 357 -5.63 -6.39 -0.17
CA ILE A 357 -6.07 -5.00 0.04
C ILE A 357 -7.38 -4.69 -0.69
N THR A 358 -7.66 -5.39 -1.79
CA THR A 358 -8.94 -5.27 -2.53
C THR A 358 -10.10 -5.92 -1.76
N ILE A 359 -9.86 -7.05 -1.09
CA ILE A 359 -10.88 -7.79 -0.32
C ILE A 359 -11.21 -7.08 1.00
N GLY A 360 -10.23 -6.41 1.61
CA GLY A 360 -10.37 -5.79 2.93
C GLY A 360 -11.58 -4.87 3.09
N PRO A 361 -11.80 -3.89 2.21
CA PRO A 361 -13.00 -3.04 2.25
C PRO A 361 -14.30 -3.81 2.11
N ILE A 362 -14.37 -4.80 1.19
CA ILE A 362 -15.56 -5.64 1.02
C ILE A 362 -15.90 -6.37 2.32
N LEU A 363 -14.87 -6.87 2.99
CA LEU A 363 -15.05 -7.59 4.25
C LEU A 363 -15.69 -6.68 5.32
N PHE A 364 -15.27 -5.41 5.40
CA PHE A 364 -15.92 -4.39 6.23
C PHE A 364 -17.39 -4.24 5.85
N GLY A 365 -17.69 -3.99 4.57
CA GLY A 365 -19.05 -3.74 4.07
C GLY A 365 -20.01 -4.92 4.28
N VAL A 366 -19.49 -6.17 4.33
CA VAL A 366 -20.30 -7.37 4.58
C VAL A 366 -20.48 -7.65 6.06
N ILE A 367 -19.43 -7.51 6.88
CA ILE A 367 -19.47 -7.90 8.29
C ILE A 367 -20.17 -6.84 9.15
N MET A 368 -19.91 -5.56 8.88
CA MET A 368 -20.40 -4.45 9.73
C MET A 368 -21.92 -4.43 9.87
N PRO A 369 -22.74 -4.55 8.80
CA PRO A 369 -24.19 -4.52 8.92
C PRO A 369 -24.78 -5.74 9.66
N ILE A 370 -24.06 -6.87 9.67
CA ILE A 370 -24.52 -8.13 10.28
C ILE A 370 -24.15 -8.19 11.76
N LEU A 371 -22.92 -7.84 12.10
CA LEU A 371 -22.36 -8.07 13.44
C LEU A 371 -22.12 -6.77 14.23
N GLY A 372 -22.22 -5.62 13.56
CA GLY A 372 -21.88 -4.32 14.12
C GLY A 372 -20.37 -4.03 14.07
N MET A 373 -20.03 -2.74 14.26
CA MET A 373 -18.68 -2.22 14.04
C MET A 373 -17.62 -2.88 14.93
N SER A 374 -17.86 -2.96 16.25
CA SER A 374 -16.88 -3.52 17.18
C SER A 374 -16.60 -5.00 16.88
N ASN A 375 -17.65 -5.77 16.54
CA ASN A 375 -17.50 -7.17 16.20
C ASN A 375 -16.83 -7.37 14.83
N ALA A 376 -16.94 -6.42 13.90
CA ALA A 376 -16.21 -6.46 12.64
C ALA A 376 -14.68 -6.47 12.89
N PHE A 377 -14.18 -5.62 13.79
CA PHE A 377 -12.77 -5.66 14.20
C PHE A 377 -12.40 -6.98 14.89
N VAL A 378 -13.28 -7.51 15.76
CA VAL A 378 -13.06 -8.83 16.41
C VAL A 378 -12.90 -9.94 15.37
N VAL A 379 -13.82 -10.03 14.41
CA VAL A 379 -13.79 -11.07 13.36
C VAL A 379 -12.52 -10.96 12.52
N VAL A 380 -12.12 -9.76 12.13
CA VAL A 380 -10.94 -9.57 11.29
C VAL A 380 -9.65 -9.85 12.06
N GLY A 381 -9.58 -9.50 13.35
CA GLY A 381 -8.45 -9.88 14.22
C GLY A 381 -8.37 -11.39 14.48
N LEU A 382 -9.51 -12.06 14.67
CA LEU A 382 -9.56 -13.53 14.78
C LEU A 382 -9.18 -14.22 13.46
N LEU A 383 -9.50 -13.62 12.32
CA LEU A 383 -9.08 -14.12 11.02
C LEU A 383 -7.55 -14.13 10.88
N GLU A 384 -6.85 -13.10 11.39
CA GLU A 384 -5.38 -13.10 11.46
C GLU A 384 -4.86 -14.28 12.29
N LEU A 385 -5.43 -14.50 13.48
CA LEU A 385 -5.01 -15.60 14.36
C LEU A 385 -5.28 -16.97 13.72
N ALA A 386 -6.43 -17.15 13.05
CA ALA A 386 -6.74 -18.37 12.31
C ALA A 386 -5.75 -18.62 11.16
N THR A 387 -5.43 -17.58 10.41
CA THR A 387 -4.44 -17.63 9.32
C THR A 387 -3.05 -17.98 9.84
N LEU A 388 -2.66 -17.44 10.98
CA LEU A 388 -1.41 -17.79 11.63
C LEU A 388 -1.36 -19.28 11.99
N VAL A 389 -2.45 -19.84 12.54
CA VAL A 389 -2.53 -21.29 12.83
C VAL A 389 -2.33 -22.11 11.55
N VAL A 390 -2.99 -21.73 10.45
CA VAL A 390 -2.79 -22.37 9.14
C VAL A 390 -1.32 -22.32 8.71
N ASN A 391 -0.68 -21.17 8.77
CA ASN A 391 0.74 -21.02 8.41
C ASN A 391 1.67 -21.86 9.30
N ILE A 392 1.43 -21.91 10.61
CA ILE A 392 2.19 -22.77 11.55
C ILE A 392 2.03 -24.25 11.18
N LEU A 393 0.83 -24.68 10.86
CA LEU A 393 0.56 -26.07 10.45
C LEU A 393 1.26 -26.37 9.12
N LEU A 394 1.16 -25.51 8.11
CA LEU A 394 1.85 -25.68 6.82
C LEU A 394 3.36 -25.81 7.00
N VAL A 395 3.97 -24.95 7.79
CA VAL A 395 5.42 -25.01 8.03
C VAL A 395 5.81 -26.28 8.80
N ARG A 396 5.06 -26.67 9.82
CA ARG A 396 5.38 -27.85 10.63
C ARG A 396 5.15 -29.17 9.91
N THR A 397 4.14 -29.26 9.04
CA THR A 397 3.74 -30.53 8.41
C THR A 397 4.28 -30.68 7.01
N VAL A 398 4.38 -29.60 6.23
CA VAL A 398 4.69 -29.64 4.80
C VAL A 398 6.08 -29.10 4.50
N PHE A 399 6.50 -28.02 5.17
CA PHE A 399 7.71 -27.25 4.81
C PHE A 399 8.78 -27.21 5.90
N LYS A 400 8.75 -28.17 6.86
CA LYS A 400 9.61 -28.21 8.04
C LYS A 400 11.10 -28.02 7.72
N ASP A 401 11.60 -28.69 6.70
CA ASP A 401 13.04 -28.70 6.35
C ASP A 401 13.46 -27.53 5.43
N ARG A 402 12.53 -26.62 5.11
CA ARG A 402 12.76 -25.56 4.14
C ARG A 402 12.52 -24.12 4.65
N ILE A 403 11.85 -23.99 5.79
CA ILE A 403 11.47 -22.66 6.36
C ILE A 403 11.98 -22.51 7.82
N THR A 404 12.28 -23.57 8.51
CA THR A 404 12.87 -23.57 9.85
C THR A 404 14.38 -23.69 9.75
#